data_23d9c778d85a5923efcdf003c361525a
#
_entry.id   23d9c778d85a5923efcdf003c361525a
#
_cell.length_a   1.000
_cell.length_b   1.000
_cell.length_c   1.000
_cell.angle_alpha   90.00
_cell.angle_beta   90.00
_cell.angle_gamma   90.00
#
_symmetry.space_group_name_H-M   'P 1'
#
loop_
_entity.id
_entity.type
_entity.pdbx_description
1 polymer ?
#
loop_
_entity_poly.entity_id
_entity_poly.type
_entity_poly.pdbx_seq_one_letter_code
_entity_poly.pdbx_strand_id
1 'polypeptide(L)'
;MAKTDENLKIAFANESQTNIEYLAYAHQAIDEGLMEIAQLFREAAGAEIVHALSHLKAMGVISTTRDNLSEAAEGEELDIQSIYPKFIAEAEAEGRQDAIRSFSIAYEREKHHRKMFRQALKLLK
;
A
#
# COMPACT_ATOMS: atom_id res chain seq x y z
N MET A 1 -13.20 10.21 -18.54
CA MET A 1 -12.06 9.27 -18.49
C MET A 1 -12.33 8.10 -19.42
N ALA A 2 -11.35 7.71 -20.21
CA ALA A 2 -11.50 6.56 -21.09
C ALA A 2 -11.67 5.27 -20.30
N LYS A 3 -12.41 4.33 -20.85
CA LYS A 3 -12.69 3.04 -20.22
C LYS A 3 -11.41 2.29 -19.86
N THR A 4 -10.40 2.33 -20.74
CA THR A 4 -9.11 1.67 -20.50
C THR A 4 -8.39 2.26 -19.29
N ASP A 5 -8.45 3.58 -19.10
CA ASP A 5 -7.83 4.22 -17.94
C ASP A 5 -8.47 3.76 -16.64
N GLU A 6 -9.79 3.63 -16.63
CA GLU A 6 -10.51 3.10 -15.47
C GLU A 6 -10.15 1.66 -15.20
N ASN A 7 -10.06 0.86 -16.26
CA ASN A 7 -9.71 -0.57 -16.15
C ASN A 7 -8.29 -0.75 -15.60
N LEU A 8 -7.34 0.08 -16.01
CA LEU A 8 -5.97 0.04 -15.49
C LEU A 8 -5.94 0.33 -13.99
N LYS A 9 -6.71 1.31 -13.53
CA LYS A 9 -6.81 1.63 -12.10
C LYS A 9 -7.36 0.45 -11.30
N ILE A 10 -8.42 -0.17 -11.79
CA ILE A 10 -9.06 -1.32 -11.14
C ILE A 10 -8.08 -2.50 -11.10
N ALA A 11 -7.44 -2.79 -12.23
CA ALA A 11 -6.48 -3.90 -12.31
C ALA A 11 -5.29 -3.67 -11.37
N PHE A 12 -4.74 -2.46 -11.34
CA PHE A 12 -3.64 -2.12 -10.44
C PHE A 12 -4.04 -2.35 -8.97
N ALA A 13 -5.20 -1.84 -8.57
CA ALA A 13 -5.70 -1.98 -7.20
C ALA A 13 -5.91 -3.44 -6.83
N ASN A 14 -6.55 -4.21 -7.72
CA ASN A 14 -6.85 -5.62 -7.47
C ASN A 14 -5.58 -6.45 -7.33
N GLU A 15 -4.62 -6.28 -8.23
CA GLU A 15 -3.40 -7.09 -8.20
C GLU A 15 -2.47 -6.69 -7.07
N SER A 16 -2.45 -5.41 -6.69
CA SER A 16 -1.70 -4.95 -5.52
C SER A 16 -2.25 -5.58 -4.24
N GLN A 17 -3.57 -5.62 -4.10
CA GLN A 17 -4.23 -6.26 -2.97
C GLN A 17 -3.97 -7.77 -2.97
N THR A 18 -4.09 -8.41 -4.12
CA THR A 18 -3.88 -9.85 -4.27
C THR A 18 -2.47 -10.26 -3.88
N ASN A 19 -1.47 -9.43 -4.22
CA ASN A 19 -0.07 -9.67 -3.81
C ASN A 19 0.03 -9.84 -2.29
N ILE A 20 -0.56 -8.92 -1.55
CA ILE A 20 -0.49 -8.95 -0.08
C ILE A 20 -1.31 -10.13 0.48
N GLU A 21 -2.48 -10.41 -0.10
CA GLU A 21 -3.30 -11.55 0.32
C GLU A 21 -2.53 -12.87 0.15
N TYR A 22 -1.85 -13.04 -0.99
CA TYR A 22 -1.07 -14.27 -1.23
C TYR A 22 0.10 -14.41 -0.25
N LEU A 23 0.76 -13.30 0.12
CA LEU A 23 1.80 -13.35 1.14
C LEU A 23 1.23 -13.77 2.50
N ALA A 24 0.05 -13.28 2.86
CA ALA A 24 -0.62 -13.69 4.09
C ALA A 24 -1.00 -15.17 4.03
N TYR A 25 -1.49 -15.65 2.89
CA TYR A 25 -1.83 -17.06 2.69
C TYR A 25 -0.57 -17.95 2.80
N ALA A 26 0.57 -17.45 2.30
CA ALA A 26 1.84 -18.17 2.44
C ALA A 26 2.23 -18.31 3.92
N HIS A 27 2.09 -17.25 4.70
CA HIS A 27 2.36 -17.29 6.14
C HIS A 27 1.48 -18.31 6.85
N GLN A 28 0.19 -18.33 6.53
CA GLN A 28 -0.73 -19.30 7.10
C GLN A 28 -0.35 -20.74 6.74
N ALA A 29 0.05 -20.95 5.49
CA ALA A 29 0.50 -22.28 5.04
C ALA A 29 1.76 -22.73 5.80
N ILE A 30 2.68 -21.80 6.06
CA ILE A 30 3.87 -22.10 6.87
C ILE A 30 3.47 -22.52 8.28
N ASP A 31 2.55 -21.80 8.90
CA ASP A 31 2.07 -22.10 10.24
C ASP A 31 1.43 -23.48 10.33
N GLU A 32 0.82 -23.93 9.23
CA GLU A 32 0.22 -25.27 9.13
C GLU A 32 1.22 -26.35 8.69
N GLY A 33 2.48 -25.99 8.45
CA GLY A 33 3.51 -26.92 8.00
C GLY A 33 3.44 -27.29 6.53
N LEU A 34 2.69 -26.52 5.73
CA LEU A 34 2.47 -26.82 4.31
C LEU A 34 3.45 -25.99 3.45
N MET A 35 4.73 -26.34 3.53
CA MET A 35 5.80 -25.53 2.92
C MET A 35 5.72 -25.44 1.40
N GLU A 36 5.32 -26.50 0.73
CA GLU A 36 5.21 -26.49 -0.74
C GLU A 36 4.08 -25.56 -1.19
N ILE A 37 2.97 -25.53 -0.46
CA ILE A 37 1.86 -24.64 -0.75
C ILE A 37 2.25 -23.19 -0.48
N ALA A 38 3.00 -22.95 0.61
CA ALA A 38 3.53 -21.60 0.90
C ALA A 38 4.37 -21.09 -0.27
N GLN A 39 5.19 -21.96 -0.86
CA GLN A 39 6.03 -21.59 -1.99
C GLN A 39 5.19 -21.20 -3.23
N LEU A 40 4.11 -21.91 -3.47
CA LEU A 40 3.20 -21.57 -4.58
C LEU A 40 2.60 -20.18 -4.39
N PHE A 41 2.16 -19.85 -3.18
CA PHE A 41 1.63 -18.51 -2.90
C PHE A 41 2.70 -17.43 -3.05
N ARG A 42 3.94 -17.70 -2.66
CA ARG A 42 5.04 -16.74 -2.83
C ARG A 42 5.34 -16.47 -4.29
N GLU A 43 5.35 -17.51 -5.12
CA GLU A 43 5.54 -17.35 -6.55
C GLU A 43 4.43 -16.54 -7.19
N ALA A 44 3.18 -16.84 -6.83
CA ALA A 44 2.04 -16.09 -7.34
C ALA A 44 2.09 -14.64 -6.88
N ALA A 45 2.47 -14.38 -5.63
CA ALA A 45 2.61 -13.01 -5.12
C ALA A 45 3.66 -12.23 -5.91
N GLY A 46 4.78 -12.88 -6.26
CA GLY A 46 5.82 -12.25 -7.08
C GLY A 46 5.32 -11.88 -8.48
N ALA A 47 4.52 -12.74 -9.08
CA ALA A 47 3.91 -12.45 -10.38
C ALA A 47 2.96 -11.26 -10.30
N GLU A 48 2.18 -11.15 -9.20
CA GLU A 48 1.25 -10.03 -9.02
C GLU A 48 1.98 -8.69 -8.90
N ILE A 49 3.18 -8.65 -8.32
CA ILE A 49 4.00 -7.43 -8.28
C ILE A 49 4.33 -6.97 -9.69
N VAL A 50 4.76 -7.90 -10.55
CA VAL A 50 5.12 -7.58 -11.93
C VAL A 50 3.91 -7.02 -12.68
N HIS A 51 2.74 -7.64 -12.52
CA HIS A 51 1.50 -7.18 -13.17
C HIS A 51 1.10 -5.80 -12.67
N ALA A 52 1.13 -5.57 -11.35
CA ALA A 52 0.77 -4.28 -10.77
C ALA A 52 1.69 -3.17 -11.25
N LEU A 53 2.99 -3.40 -11.28
CA LEU A 53 3.96 -2.43 -11.80
C LEU A 53 3.73 -2.13 -13.27
N SER A 54 3.39 -3.14 -14.06
CA SER A 54 3.08 -2.97 -15.48
C SER A 54 1.86 -2.07 -15.68
N HIS A 55 0.80 -2.32 -14.92
CA HIS A 55 -0.41 -1.48 -15.00
C HIS A 55 -0.12 -0.05 -14.57
N LEU A 56 0.64 0.12 -13.49
CA LEU A 56 1.00 1.44 -12.99
C LEU A 56 1.79 2.23 -14.04
N LYS A 57 2.73 1.57 -14.70
CA LYS A 57 3.50 2.18 -15.78
C LYS A 57 2.59 2.59 -16.94
N ALA A 58 1.66 1.72 -17.33
CA ALA A 58 0.71 2.02 -18.40
C ALA A 58 -0.23 3.18 -18.07
N MET A 59 -0.50 3.41 -16.78
CA MET A 59 -1.32 4.55 -16.33
C MET A 59 -0.61 5.90 -16.51
N GLY A 60 0.72 5.88 -16.67
CA GLY A 60 1.47 7.11 -16.90
C GLY A 60 1.57 8.04 -15.71
N VAL A 61 1.40 7.54 -14.49
CA VAL A 61 1.39 8.36 -13.28
C VAL A 61 2.77 8.54 -12.64
N ILE A 62 3.75 7.77 -13.08
CA ILE A 62 5.11 7.90 -12.58
C ILE A 62 5.80 9.02 -13.34
N SER A 63 6.33 10.00 -12.62
CA SER A 63 6.93 11.19 -13.18
C SER A 63 8.39 11.32 -12.73
N THR A 64 8.88 12.54 -12.56
CA THR A 64 10.24 12.76 -12.06
C THR A 64 10.31 12.36 -10.58
N THR A 65 11.52 12.12 -10.10
CA THR A 65 11.72 11.81 -8.68
C THR A 65 11.16 12.92 -7.79
N ARG A 66 11.34 14.18 -8.19
CA ARG A 66 10.78 15.32 -7.44
C ARG A 66 9.25 15.22 -7.37
N ASP A 67 8.60 15.00 -8.51
CA ASP A 67 7.14 14.89 -8.56
C ASP A 67 6.66 13.70 -7.75
N ASN A 68 7.36 12.58 -7.83
CA ASN A 68 7.00 11.37 -7.09
C ASN A 68 7.14 11.57 -5.58
N LEU A 69 8.19 12.28 -5.14
CA LEU A 69 8.36 12.61 -3.72
C LEU A 69 7.25 13.53 -3.22
N SER A 70 6.89 14.52 -4.03
CA SER A 70 5.79 15.44 -3.67
C SER A 70 4.48 14.69 -3.54
N GLU A 71 4.18 13.82 -4.48
CA GLU A 71 2.96 13.01 -4.47
C GLU A 71 2.92 12.08 -3.24
N ALA A 72 4.06 11.46 -2.94
CA ALA A 72 4.17 10.59 -1.77
C ALA A 72 3.96 11.37 -0.47
N ALA A 73 4.58 12.54 -0.35
CA ALA A 73 4.45 13.39 0.83
C ALA A 73 3.00 13.86 1.02
N GLU A 74 2.32 14.23 -0.07
CA GLU A 74 0.92 14.63 -0.02
C GLU A 74 0.00 13.48 0.39
N GLY A 75 0.26 12.28 -0.11
CA GLY A 75 -0.49 11.10 0.27
C GLY A 75 -0.36 10.80 1.76
N GLU A 76 0.87 10.85 2.29
CA GLU A 76 1.11 10.66 3.72
C GLU A 76 0.40 11.74 4.55
N GLU A 77 0.45 12.99 4.08
CA GLU A 77 -0.20 14.11 4.77
C GLU A 77 -1.71 13.92 4.87
N LEU A 78 -2.35 13.48 3.80
CA LEU A 78 -3.78 13.22 3.79
C LEU A 78 -4.15 12.13 4.80
N ASP A 79 -3.38 11.05 4.83
CA ASP A 79 -3.59 9.94 5.76
C ASP A 79 -3.45 10.41 7.22
N ILE A 80 -2.44 11.24 7.50
CA ILE A 80 -2.15 11.73 8.84
C ILE A 80 -3.22 12.70 9.33
N GLN A 81 -3.66 13.62 8.46
CA GLN A 81 -4.59 14.66 8.86
C GLN A 81 -6.05 14.21 8.89
N SER A 82 -6.43 13.31 8.02
CA SER A 82 -7.84 13.00 7.80
C SER A 82 -8.19 11.52 7.93
N ILE A 83 -7.50 10.67 7.21
CA ILE A 83 -7.93 9.27 7.04
C ILE A 83 -7.75 8.46 8.32
N TYR A 84 -6.53 8.33 8.83
CA TYR A 84 -6.27 7.50 10.00
C TYR A 84 -6.86 8.04 11.29
N PRO A 85 -6.85 9.36 11.57
CA PRO A 85 -7.55 9.86 12.76
C PRO A 85 -9.04 9.49 12.76
N LYS A 86 -9.70 9.58 11.62
CA LYS A 86 -11.10 9.18 11.48
C LYS A 86 -11.30 7.69 11.71
N PHE A 87 -10.47 6.86 11.08
CA PHE A 87 -10.55 5.41 11.21
C PHE A 87 -10.31 4.97 12.66
N ILE A 88 -9.33 5.57 13.32
CA ILE A 88 -9.03 5.27 14.72
C ILE A 88 -10.22 5.63 15.62
N ALA A 89 -10.81 6.81 15.43
CA ALA A 89 -11.97 7.24 16.19
C ALA A 89 -13.17 6.30 16.01
N GLU A 90 -13.43 5.89 14.79
CA GLU A 90 -14.51 4.95 14.48
C GLU A 90 -14.25 3.58 15.11
N ALA A 91 -13.01 3.10 15.05
CA ALA A 91 -12.63 1.83 15.65
C ALA A 91 -12.75 1.88 17.18
N GLU A 92 -12.38 3.01 17.80
CA GLU A 92 -12.56 3.22 19.24
C GLU A 92 -14.04 3.16 19.63
N ALA A 93 -14.90 3.82 18.84
CA ALA A 93 -16.34 3.82 19.09
C ALA A 93 -16.94 2.42 18.98
N GLU A 94 -16.37 1.57 18.14
CA GLU A 94 -16.82 0.19 17.94
C GLU A 94 -16.13 -0.81 18.87
N GLY A 95 -15.17 -0.38 19.67
CA GLY A 95 -14.42 -1.25 20.58
C GLY A 95 -13.50 -2.24 19.89
N ARG A 96 -13.05 -1.93 18.66
CA ARG A 96 -12.21 -2.81 17.85
C ARG A 96 -10.72 -2.56 18.15
N GLN A 97 -10.21 -3.21 19.19
CA GLN A 97 -8.82 -3.05 19.61
C GLN A 97 -7.81 -3.50 18.53
N ASP A 98 -8.13 -4.54 17.79
CA ASP A 98 -7.30 -5.04 16.69
C ASP A 98 -7.14 -3.99 15.58
N ALA A 99 -8.22 -3.35 15.20
CA ALA A 99 -8.22 -2.29 14.18
C ALA A 99 -7.51 -1.03 14.69
N ILE A 100 -7.76 -0.63 15.94
CA ILE A 100 -7.07 0.52 16.57
C ILE A 100 -5.56 0.32 16.48
N ARG A 101 -5.09 -0.87 16.83
CA ARG A 101 -3.65 -1.17 16.80
C ARG A 101 -3.10 -1.09 15.38
N SER A 102 -3.80 -1.70 14.43
CA SER A 102 -3.38 -1.70 13.02
C SER A 102 -3.29 -0.28 12.45
N PHE A 103 -4.33 0.52 12.67
CA PHE A 103 -4.36 1.90 12.19
C PHE A 103 -3.32 2.77 12.89
N SER A 104 -3.11 2.58 14.19
CA SER A 104 -2.16 3.38 14.97
C SER A 104 -0.73 3.12 14.53
N ILE A 105 -0.37 1.87 14.24
CA ILE A 105 0.96 1.53 13.73
C ILE A 105 1.20 2.21 12.38
N ALA A 106 0.23 2.12 11.48
CA ALA A 106 0.33 2.76 10.16
C ALA A 106 0.45 4.28 10.30
N TYR A 107 -0.38 4.87 11.16
CA TYR A 107 -0.39 6.32 11.42
C TYR A 107 0.98 6.82 11.85
N GLU A 108 1.62 6.14 12.82
CA GLU A 108 2.95 6.54 13.28
C GLU A 108 4.02 6.37 12.20
N ARG A 109 3.94 5.29 11.42
CA ARG A 109 4.87 5.06 10.31
C ARG A 109 4.73 6.12 9.23
N GLU A 110 3.52 6.54 8.92
CA GLU A 110 3.29 7.54 7.89
C GLU A 110 3.79 8.92 8.28
N LYS A 111 3.74 9.27 9.57
CA LYS A 111 4.38 10.50 10.05
C LYS A 111 5.88 10.50 9.78
N HIS A 112 6.52 9.36 10.01
CA HIS A 112 7.95 9.20 9.75
C HIS A 112 8.24 9.31 8.25
N HIS A 113 7.44 8.64 7.41
CA HIS A 113 7.59 8.70 5.95
C HIS A 113 7.42 10.12 5.42
N ARG A 114 6.43 10.84 5.92
CA ARG A 114 6.22 12.23 5.53
C ARG A 114 7.47 13.07 5.79
N LYS A 115 8.06 12.90 6.96
CA LYS A 115 9.29 13.62 7.33
C LYS A 115 10.42 13.26 6.37
N MET A 116 10.62 11.99 6.09
CA MET A 116 11.64 11.51 5.15
C MET A 116 11.48 12.11 3.76
N PHE A 117 10.27 12.09 3.23
CA PHE A 117 10.00 12.60 1.89
C PHE A 117 10.20 14.11 1.80
N ARG A 118 9.79 14.84 2.81
CA ARG A 118 10.00 16.29 2.87
C ARG A 118 11.47 16.65 2.96
N GLN A 119 12.25 15.89 3.73
CA GLN A 119 13.69 16.09 3.81
C GLN A 119 14.37 15.77 2.48
N ALA A 120 13.96 14.70 1.82
CA ALA A 120 14.50 14.34 0.50
C ALA A 120 14.21 15.42 -0.55
N LEU A 121 13.03 16.03 -0.52
CA LEU A 121 12.68 17.13 -1.42
C LEU A 121 13.62 18.31 -1.27
N LYS A 122 14.08 18.59 -0.04
CA LYS A 122 15.03 19.69 0.21
C LYS A 122 16.40 19.40 -0.37
N LEU A 123 16.76 18.13 -0.57
CA LEU A 123 18.03 17.74 -1.17
C LEU A 123 18.03 17.88 -2.69
N LEU A 124 16.86 17.88 -3.31
CA LEU A 124 16.71 18.04 -4.75
C LEU A 124 16.52 19.52 -5.07
N LYS A 125 17.53 20.11 -5.67
CA LYS A 125 17.50 21.54 -6.03
C LYS A 125 17.33 21.76 -7.51
#